data_da0ff276c5346783663ccb96fbcf3e71
#
_entry.id   da0ff276c5346783663ccb96fbcf3e71
#
_cell.length_a   1.000
_cell.length_b   1.000
_cell.length_c   1.000
_cell.angle_alpha   90.00
_cell.angle_beta   90.00
_cell.angle_gamma   90.00
#
_symmetry.space_group_name_H-M   'P 1'
#
loop_
_entity.id
_entity.type
_entity.pdbx_description
1 polymer ?
#
loop_
_entity_poly.entity_id
_entity_poly.type
_entity_poly.pdbx_seq_one_letter_code
_entity_poly.pdbx_strand_id
1 'polypeptide(L)'
;RIIRENDNSLKCIVEEKDATPEQKAVKEVNAGIYCLNWNKIKQAFCQLTSNNAQGEYYLTDIIEWGKKNSLNVNAYIMENNEEIYGINSRSNLATATKLMNTRKLNKLMDNGVTIVDPDSTWISEDTEIGADTTIYPATYIEGKNKIGNNCKIGPCAHLRGDVEIADNCKIGNFVEVKKAKIDHNTNAGHLSYIGDCEIGSNVNIGAGTITANYNPLTKVKSKTVLKNDVKIGSNTVLVAPVEVEEGTNVGAGSVIT
;
A
#
# COMPACT_ATOMS: atom_id res chain seq x y z
N ARG A 1 26.77 -13.01 11.72
CA ARG A 1 26.98 -12.05 12.83
C ARG A 1 28.11 -11.08 12.49
N ILE A 2 27.99 -9.84 12.95
CA ILE A 2 29.05 -8.82 12.85
C ILE A 2 29.99 -9.00 14.04
N ILE A 3 31.26 -9.28 13.78
CA ILE A 3 32.27 -9.44 14.83
C ILE A 3 33.13 -8.19 14.87
N ARG A 4 33.32 -7.65 16.07
CA ARG A 4 34.11 -6.44 16.32
C ARG A 4 35.40 -6.77 17.10
N GLU A 5 36.39 -5.92 16.92
CA GLU A 5 37.63 -5.94 17.74
C GLU A 5 37.39 -5.24 19.09
N ASN A 6 38.33 -5.28 19.97
CA ASN A 6 38.25 -4.66 21.30
C ASN A 6 38.10 -3.12 21.26
N ASP A 7 38.54 -2.48 20.18
CA ASP A 7 38.38 -1.06 19.91
C ASP A 7 37.05 -0.69 19.21
N ASN A 8 36.13 -1.66 19.15
CA ASN A 8 34.85 -1.57 18.47
C ASN A 8 34.91 -1.46 16.94
N SER A 9 36.08 -1.55 16.31
CA SER A 9 36.20 -1.61 14.86
C SER A 9 35.66 -2.94 14.31
N LEU A 10 35.18 -2.92 13.06
CA LEU A 10 34.70 -4.14 12.38
C LEU A 10 35.87 -5.11 12.16
N LYS A 11 35.72 -6.36 12.60
CA LYS A 11 36.70 -7.44 12.37
C LYS A 11 36.33 -8.25 11.12
N CYS A 12 35.20 -8.93 11.18
CA CYS A 12 34.71 -9.81 10.11
C CYS A 12 33.19 -10.00 10.24
N ILE A 13 32.61 -10.66 9.24
CA ILE A 13 31.24 -11.17 9.29
C ILE A 13 31.34 -12.70 9.32
N VAL A 14 30.64 -13.34 10.26
CA VAL A 14 30.57 -14.80 10.37
C VAL A 14 29.15 -15.27 10.09
N GLU A 15 29.04 -16.21 9.17
CA GLU A 15 27.76 -16.82 8.82
C GLU A 15 27.25 -17.73 9.97
N GLU A 16 25.92 -17.84 10.09
CA GLU A 16 25.26 -18.53 11.21
C GLU A 16 25.76 -19.97 11.40
N LYS A 17 25.99 -20.70 10.27
CA LYS A 17 26.39 -22.11 10.31
C LYS A 17 27.87 -22.31 10.69
N ASP A 18 28.70 -21.31 10.47
CA ASP A 18 30.13 -21.31 10.80
C ASP A 18 30.42 -20.64 12.15
N ALA A 19 29.42 -20.04 12.78
CA ALA A 19 29.59 -19.28 14.01
C ALA A 19 29.69 -20.15 15.24
N THR A 20 30.66 -19.82 16.14
CA THR A 20 30.76 -20.42 17.49
C THR A 20 29.56 -20.06 18.35
N PRO A 21 29.30 -20.75 19.48
CA PRO A 21 28.22 -20.37 20.40
C PRO A 21 28.31 -18.90 20.87
N GLU A 22 29.51 -18.40 21.15
CA GLU A 22 29.75 -17.02 21.56
C GLU A 22 29.41 -16.04 20.44
N GLN A 23 29.82 -16.37 19.20
CA GLN A 23 29.48 -15.52 18.02
C GLN A 23 27.98 -15.52 17.72
N LYS A 24 27.29 -16.64 17.93
CA LYS A 24 25.82 -16.72 17.80
C LYS A 24 25.08 -15.82 18.80
N ALA A 25 25.67 -15.58 19.97
CA ALA A 25 25.10 -14.66 20.97
C ALA A 25 25.20 -13.19 20.57
N VAL A 26 26.04 -12.83 19.59
CA VAL A 26 26.15 -11.46 19.08
C VAL A 26 24.83 -11.05 18.44
N LYS A 27 24.26 -9.91 18.87
CA LYS A 27 22.97 -9.40 18.36
C LYS A 27 23.10 -8.61 17.07
N GLU A 28 24.28 -8.08 16.77
CA GLU A 28 24.52 -7.34 15.54
C GLU A 28 24.63 -8.30 14.35
N VAL A 29 23.77 -8.11 13.37
CA VAL A 29 23.66 -8.99 12.20
C VAL A 29 23.92 -8.22 10.90
N ASN A 30 24.40 -8.92 9.89
CA ASN A 30 24.58 -8.39 8.57
C ASN A 30 23.24 -8.32 7.84
N ALA A 31 22.89 -7.15 7.32
CA ALA A 31 21.67 -6.91 6.54
C ALA A 31 21.81 -7.32 5.05
N GLY A 32 23.01 -7.69 4.61
CA GLY A 32 23.25 -8.01 3.20
C GLY A 32 23.33 -6.80 2.27
N ILE A 33 23.46 -5.59 2.80
CA ILE A 33 23.55 -4.36 2.03
C ILE A 33 24.97 -3.84 2.10
N TYR A 34 25.62 -3.62 0.94
CA TYR A 34 27.01 -3.21 0.84
C TYR A 34 27.18 -2.01 -0.08
N CYS A 35 28.04 -1.09 0.33
CA CYS A 35 28.56 -0.03 -0.53
C CYS A 35 30.06 -0.27 -0.73
N LEU A 36 30.49 -0.59 -1.94
CA LEU A 36 31.84 -1.06 -2.24
C LEU A 36 32.54 -0.17 -3.28
N ASN A 37 33.83 0.14 -3.04
CA ASN A 37 34.69 0.70 -4.08
C ASN A 37 35.23 -0.45 -4.95
N TRP A 38 34.62 -0.65 -6.12
CA TRP A 38 34.95 -1.75 -7.01
C TRP A 38 36.42 -1.85 -7.36
N ASN A 39 37.10 -0.74 -7.64
CA ASN A 39 38.50 -0.76 -8.01
C ASN A 39 39.41 -1.26 -6.91
N LYS A 40 39.02 -1.09 -5.65
CA LYS A 40 39.80 -1.57 -4.49
C LYS A 40 39.47 -3.00 -4.09
N ILE A 41 38.22 -3.47 -4.35
CA ILE A 41 37.73 -4.75 -3.82
C ILE A 41 37.68 -5.89 -4.85
N LYS A 42 37.74 -5.59 -6.17
CA LYS A 42 37.58 -6.58 -7.24
C LYS A 42 38.50 -7.79 -7.10
N GLN A 43 39.71 -7.60 -6.57
CA GLN A 43 40.65 -8.70 -6.36
C GLN A 43 40.21 -9.70 -5.26
N ALA A 44 39.43 -9.26 -4.28
CA ALA A 44 38.88 -10.13 -3.26
C ALA A 44 38.00 -11.24 -3.85
N PHE A 45 37.21 -10.91 -4.89
CA PHE A 45 36.32 -11.88 -5.53
C PHE A 45 37.06 -13.06 -6.18
N CYS A 46 38.31 -12.85 -6.62
CA CYS A 46 39.15 -13.93 -7.14
C CYS A 46 39.76 -14.82 -6.03
N GLN A 47 39.66 -14.39 -4.78
CA GLN A 47 40.26 -15.09 -3.63
C GLN A 47 39.23 -15.71 -2.69
N LEU A 48 37.92 -15.53 -3.00
CA LEU A 48 36.87 -16.23 -2.26
C LEU A 48 37.00 -17.72 -2.41
N THR A 49 36.75 -18.43 -1.33
CA THR A 49 36.76 -19.88 -1.29
C THR A 49 35.44 -20.45 -0.80
N SER A 50 35.18 -21.69 -1.10
CA SER A 50 34.00 -22.42 -0.60
C SER A 50 34.35 -23.34 0.61
N ASN A 51 35.45 -23.08 1.28
CA ASN A 51 35.89 -23.86 2.43
C ASN A 51 35.17 -23.42 3.73
N ASN A 52 33.88 -23.71 3.80
CA ASN A 52 32.98 -23.37 4.90
C ASN A 52 31.92 -24.47 5.08
N ALA A 53 31.11 -24.37 6.12
CA ALA A 53 30.09 -25.36 6.48
C ALA A 53 29.03 -25.63 5.39
N GLN A 54 28.85 -24.73 4.46
CA GLN A 54 27.85 -24.83 3.36
C GLN A 54 28.50 -25.22 2.01
N GLY A 55 29.82 -25.15 1.88
CA GLY A 55 30.50 -25.34 0.60
C GLY A 55 30.19 -24.22 -0.45
N GLU A 56 29.82 -23.03 0.01
CA GLU A 56 29.39 -21.90 -0.83
C GLU A 56 30.41 -20.75 -0.77
N TYR A 57 30.43 -19.91 -1.81
CA TYR A 57 31.20 -18.67 -1.80
C TYR A 57 30.46 -17.59 -1.01
N TYR A 58 31.00 -17.15 0.11
CA TYR A 58 30.40 -16.12 0.93
C TYR A 58 30.86 -14.73 0.52
N LEU A 59 29.91 -13.88 0.11
CA LEU A 59 30.23 -12.48 -0.16
C LEU A 59 30.74 -11.75 1.09
N THR A 60 30.36 -12.19 2.26
CA THR A 60 30.78 -11.63 3.56
C THR A 60 32.29 -11.74 3.80
N ASP A 61 33.00 -12.67 3.14
CA ASP A 61 34.46 -12.85 3.28
C ASP A 61 35.27 -11.69 2.70
N ILE A 62 34.67 -10.89 1.77
CA ILE A 62 35.32 -9.69 1.25
C ILE A 62 35.61 -8.64 2.34
N ILE A 63 34.86 -8.66 3.42
CA ILE A 63 35.03 -7.76 4.57
C ILE A 63 36.34 -8.06 5.29
N GLU A 64 36.58 -9.35 5.62
CA GLU A 64 37.81 -9.78 6.23
C GLU A 64 39.01 -9.56 5.30
N TRP A 65 38.84 -9.88 4.00
CA TRP A 65 39.87 -9.62 3.00
C TRP A 65 40.25 -8.13 2.94
N GLY A 66 39.25 -7.23 2.94
CA GLY A 66 39.48 -5.79 2.96
C GLY A 66 40.26 -5.34 4.18
N LYS A 67 39.94 -5.83 5.34
CA LYS A 67 40.69 -5.54 6.59
C LYS A 67 42.13 -6.03 6.49
N LYS A 68 42.38 -7.26 6.04
CA LYS A 68 43.74 -7.84 5.85
C LYS A 68 44.57 -7.04 4.86
N ASN A 69 43.93 -6.37 3.90
CA ASN A 69 44.60 -5.51 2.90
C ASN A 69 44.59 -4.00 3.27
N SER A 70 44.38 -3.68 4.55
CA SER A 70 44.42 -2.30 5.09
C SER A 70 43.44 -1.37 4.42
N LEU A 71 42.34 -1.85 3.88
CA LEU A 71 41.26 -1.03 3.38
C LEU A 71 40.43 -0.45 4.53
N ASN A 72 39.88 0.72 4.34
CA ASN A 72 38.91 1.31 5.27
C ASN A 72 37.58 0.55 5.14
N VAL A 73 37.25 -0.27 6.11
CA VAL A 73 36.03 -1.10 6.14
C VAL A 73 35.26 -0.77 7.42
N ASN A 74 34.03 -0.32 7.27
CA ASN A 74 33.16 0.06 8.38
C ASN A 74 31.79 -0.63 8.28
N ALA A 75 31.13 -0.81 9.42
CA ALA A 75 29.73 -1.20 9.48
C ALA A 75 28.89 0.00 9.94
N TYR A 76 27.84 0.28 9.19
CA TYR A 76 26.81 1.25 9.57
C TYR A 76 25.70 0.52 10.33
N ILE A 77 25.38 0.97 11.52
CA ILE A 77 24.29 0.40 12.33
C ILE A 77 23.02 1.17 11.99
N MET A 78 22.03 0.43 11.49
CA MET A 78 20.72 1.00 11.24
C MET A 78 19.98 1.20 12.57
N GLU A 79 19.46 2.40 12.76
CA GLU A 79 18.65 2.76 13.95
C GLU A 79 17.27 2.07 13.89
N ASN A 80 16.70 1.98 12.69
CA ASN A 80 15.40 1.31 12.47
C ASN A 80 15.60 -0.01 11.72
N ASN A 81 15.46 -1.12 12.43
CA ASN A 81 15.60 -2.46 11.87
C ASN A 81 14.52 -2.83 10.84
N GLU A 82 13.41 -2.11 10.81
CA GLU A 82 12.34 -2.35 9.83
C GLU A 82 12.78 -2.02 8.39
N GLU A 83 13.75 -1.09 8.23
CA GLU A 83 14.28 -0.70 6.92
C GLU A 83 15.07 -1.81 6.22
N ILE A 84 15.55 -2.78 6.98
CA ILE A 84 16.37 -3.90 6.49
C ILE A 84 15.66 -5.24 6.64
N TYR A 85 14.34 -5.24 6.84
CA TYR A 85 13.58 -6.46 7.08
C TYR A 85 13.55 -7.36 5.84
N GLY A 86 14.19 -8.52 5.93
CA GLY A 86 14.24 -9.50 4.84
C GLY A 86 12.96 -10.31 4.70
N ILE A 87 12.45 -10.45 3.48
CA ILE A 87 11.23 -11.20 3.18
C ILE A 87 11.60 -12.55 2.55
N ASN A 88 11.63 -13.61 3.34
CA ASN A 88 11.97 -14.97 2.91
C ASN A 88 10.80 -15.96 3.03
N SER A 89 9.66 -15.53 3.58
CA SER A 89 8.47 -16.35 3.76
C SER A 89 7.20 -15.52 3.57
N ARG A 90 6.06 -16.19 3.41
CA ARG A 90 4.76 -15.52 3.35
C ARG A 90 4.39 -14.82 4.65
N SER A 91 4.83 -15.33 5.79
CA SER A 91 4.66 -14.66 7.08
C SER A 91 5.50 -13.39 7.17
N ASN A 92 6.75 -13.41 6.68
CA ASN A 92 7.57 -12.20 6.57
C ASN A 92 6.90 -11.16 5.65
N LEU A 93 6.34 -11.60 4.53
CA LEU A 93 5.61 -10.71 3.62
C LEU A 93 4.41 -10.06 4.31
N ALA A 94 3.61 -10.83 5.06
CA ALA A 94 2.47 -10.29 5.80
C ALA A 94 2.90 -9.24 6.84
N THR A 95 3.99 -9.51 7.57
CA THR A 95 4.57 -8.54 8.52
C THR A 95 5.04 -7.27 7.82
N ALA A 96 5.79 -7.39 6.73
CA ALA A 96 6.28 -6.24 5.96
C ALA A 96 5.11 -5.42 5.39
N THR A 97 4.06 -6.08 4.88
CA THR A 97 2.86 -5.41 4.38
C THR A 97 2.17 -4.61 5.50
N LYS A 98 2.04 -5.19 6.71
CA LYS A 98 1.47 -4.46 7.86
C LYS A 98 2.32 -3.26 8.26
N LEU A 99 3.65 -3.39 8.29
CA LEU A 99 4.57 -2.28 8.57
C LEU A 99 4.43 -1.14 7.55
N MET A 100 4.39 -1.47 6.27
CA MET A 100 4.20 -0.48 5.20
C MET A 100 2.84 0.22 5.32
N ASN A 101 1.76 -0.53 5.58
CA ASN A 101 0.44 0.04 5.82
C ASN A 101 0.46 1.00 7.03
N THR A 102 1.05 0.59 8.14
CA THR A 102 1.16 1.43 9.35
C THR A 102 1.89 2.75 9.05
N ARG A 103 2.99 2.72 8.30
CA ARG A 103 3.71 3.94 7.86
C ARG A 103 2.82 4.85 7.03
N LYS A 104 2.08 4.27 6.08
CA LYS A 104 1.13 5.03 5.25
C LYS A 104 0.04 5.69 6.10
N LEU A 105 -0.58 4.93 7.01
CA LEU A 105 -1.64 5.45 7.87
C LEU A 105 -1.13 6.57 8.79
N ASN A 106 0.04 6.41 9.40
CA ASN A 106 0.65 7.45 10.23
C ASN A 106 0.90 8.74 9.43
N LYS A 107 1.49 8.63 8.23
CA LYS A 107 1.70 9.76 7.34
C LYS A 107 0.39 10.49 6.99
N LEU A 108 -0.70 9.76 6.76
CA LEU A 108 -2.01 10.35 6.50
C LEU A 108 -2.57 11.05 7.74
N MET A 109 -2.47 10.44 8.93
CA MET A 109 -2.91 11.04 10.18
C MET A 109 -2.10 12.30 10.51
N ASP A 110 -0.79 12.30 10.31
CA ASP A 110 0.07 13.48 10.48
C ASP A 110 -0.31 14.63 9.53
N ASN A 111 -0.91 14.30 8.38
CA ASN A 111 -1.42 15.27 7.40
C ASN A 111 -2.90 15.64 7.61
N GLY A 112 -3.50 15.32 8.75
CA GLY A 112 -4.83 15.75 9.13
C GLY A 112 -5.98 14.82 8.71
N VAL A 113 -5.68 13.58 8.30
CA VAL A 113 -6.72 12.57 8.04
C VAL A 113 -7.07 11.86 9.35
N THR A 114 -8.36 11.72 9.65
CA THR A 114 -8.82 10.91 10.79
C THR A 114 -9.00 9.46 10.37
N ILE A 115 -8.26 8.54 10.98
CA ILE A 115 -8.42 7.09 10.80
C ILE A 115 -8.93 6.51 12.12
N VAL A 116 -10.19 6.06 12.14
CA VAL A 116 -10.87 5.66 13.38
C VAL A 116 -10.29 4.38 13.96
N ASP A 117 -9.93 3.43 13.10
CA ASP A 117 -9.32 2.16 13.49
C ASP A 117 -8.19 1.81 12.51
N PRO A 118 -6.95 2.17 12.83
CA PRO A 118 -5.80 1.86 11.98
C PRO A 118 -5.53 0.36 11.82
N ASP A 119 -5.91 -0.48 12.77
CA ASP A 119 -5.64 -1.91 12.72
C ASP A 119 -6.49 -2.65 11.67
N SER A 120 -7.71 -2.18 11.41
CA SER A 120 -8.60 -2.76 10.39
C SER A 120 -8.62 -2.01 9.06
N THR A 121 -7.89 -0.89 8.95
CA THR A 121 -7.87 -0.04 7.76
C THR A 121 -6.64 -0.33 6.89
N TRP A 122 -6.85 -0.47 5.59
CA TRP A 122 -5.79 -0.70 4.61
C TRP A 122 -5.83 0.32 3.49
N ILE A 123 -4.70 1.01 3.24
CA ILE A 123 -4.60 2.08 2.24
C ILE A 123 -3.30 1.94 1.45
N SER A 124 -3.41 1.78 0.13
CA SER A 124 -2.26 1.69 -0.77
C SER A 124 -1.40 2.96 -0.75
N GLU A 125 -0.10 2.80 -0.94
CA GLU A 125 0.89 3.90 -0.92
C GLU A 125 0.53 5.01 -1.92
N ASP A 126 0.05 4.65 -3.11
CA ASP A 126 -0.29 5.59 -4.19
C ASP A 126 -1.62 6.34 -3.99
N THR A 127 -2.30 6.12 -2.86
CA THR A 127 -3.55 6.84 -2.53
C THR A 127 -3.23 8.17 -1.84
N GLU A 128 -3.85 9.24 -2.32
CA GLU A 128 -3.82 10.58 -1.71
C GLU A 128 -5.16 10.88 -1.03
N ILE A 129 -5.12 11.44 0.18
CA ILE A 129 -6.32 11.79 0.95
C ILE A 129 -6.14 13.19 1.55
N GLY A 130 -7.13 14.05 1.33
CA GLY A 130 -7.16 15.41 1.85
C GLY A 130 -7.45 15.49 3.35
N ALA A 131 -7.09 16.62 3.95
CA ALA A 131 -7.28 16.88 5.38
C ALA A 131 -8.76 16.85 5.80
N ASP A 132 -9.00 16.61 7.08
CA ASP A 132 -10.33 16.51 7.70
C ASP A 132 -11.22 15.38 7.14
N THR A 133 -10.68 14.54 6.26
CA THR A 133 -11.35 13.32 5.82
C THR A 133 -11.27 12.25 6.90
N THR A 134 -12.40 11.58 7.14
CA THR A 134 -12.52 10.49 8.12
C THR A 134 -12.65 9.15 7.43
N ILE A 135 -11.75 8.23 7.77
CA ILE A 135 -11.77 6.83 7.32
C ILE A 135 -12.27 5.96 8.48
N TYR A 136 -13.36 5.27 8.25
CA TYR A 136 -14.00 4.41 9.24
C TYR A 136 -13.46 2.96 9.19
N PRO A 137 -13.69 2.16 10.24
CA PRO A 137 -13.13 0.82 10.37
C PRO A 137 -13.41 -0.12 9.20
N ALA A 138 -12.52 -1.10 9.00
CA ALA A 138 -12.63 -2.13 7.97
C ALA A 138 -12.72 -1.58 6.52
N THR A 139 -12.21 -0.38 6.30
CA THR A 139 -12.13 0.22 4.96
C THR A 139 -10.87 -0.26 4.24
N TYR A 140 -11.03 -0.67 2.98
CA TYR A 140 -9.94 -1.13 2.13
C TYR A 140 -9.82 -0.24 0.88
N ILE A 141 -8.67 0.42 0.73
CA ILE A 141 -8.39 1.34 -0.38
C ILE A 141 -7.16 0.84 -1.13
N GLU A 142 -7.37 0.22 -2.27
CA GLU A 142 -6.30 -0.36 -3.09
C GLU A 142 -6.03 0.43 -4.37
N GLY A 143 -4.78 0.43 -4.81
CA GLY A 143 -4.35 1.09 -6.03
C GLY A 143 -4.22 2.61 -5.89
N LYS A 144 -4.21 3.30 -7.02
CA LYS A 144 -4.08 4.75 -7.08
C LYS A 144 -5.44 5.42 -6.95
N ASN A 145 -5.62 6.21 -5.91
CA ASN A 145 -6.84 6.97 -5.67
C ASN A 145 -6.52 8.39 -5.23
N LYS A 146 -7.45 9.30 -5.44
CA LYS A 146 -7.42 10.66 -4.93
C LYS A 146 -8.73 10.99 -4.24
N ILE A 147 -8.68 11.31 -2.95
CA ILE A 147 -9.83 11.65 -2.11
C ILE A 147 -9.61 13.05 -1.58
N GLY A 148 -10.61 13.90 -1.74
CA GLY A 148 -10.60 15.30 -1.30
C GLY A 148 -10.68 15.47 0.22
N ASN A 149 -10.97 16.69 0.64
CA ASN A 149 -11.09 17.09 2.03
C ASN A 149 -12.50 16.85 2.58
N ASN A 150 -12.64 16.78 3.90
CA ASN A 150 -13.94 16.66 4.60
C ASN A 150 -14.79 15.47 4.12
N CYS A 151 -14.20 14.44 3.56
CA CYS A 151 -14.91 13.24 3.13
C CYS A 151 -15.16 12.26 4.29
N LYS A 152 -16.13 11.36 4.11
CA LYS A 152 -16.42 10.27 5.03
C LYS A 152 -16.40 8.95 4.28
N ILE A 153 -15.43 8.08 4.56
CA ILE A 153 -15.23 6.84 3.83
C ILE A 153 -15.37 5.64 4.77
N GLY A 154 -16.26 4.73 4.45
CA GLY A 154 -16.57 3.55 5.25
C GLY A 154 -17.74 3.73 6.24
N PRO A 155 -17.91 2.80 7.22
CA PRO A 155 -17.09 1.58 7.40
C PRO A 155 -17.29 0.54 6.30
N CYS A 156 -16.37 -0.44 6.22
CA CYS A 156 -16.44 -1.52 5.23
C CYS A 156 -16.57 -1.05 3.78
N ALA A 157 -16.02 0.11 3.43
CA ALA A 157 -15.97 0.58 2.05
C ALA A 157 -14.77 -0.04 1.32
N HIS A 158 -14.93 -0.31 0.01
CA HIS A 158 -13.86 -0.82 -0.82
C HIS A 158 -13.64 0.06 -2.06
N LEU A 159 -12.50 0.77 -2.12
CA LEU A 159 -12.09 1.55 -3.28
C LEU A 159 -11.01 0.76 -4.05
N ARG A 160 -11.29 0.47 -5.35
CA ARG A 160 -10.48 -0.46 -6.15
C ARG A 160 -9.63 0.20 -7.23
N GLY A 161 -9.04 1.34 -6.90
CA GLY A 161 -8.13 2.06 -7.79
C GLY A 161 -8.80 2.85 -8.92
N ASP A 162 -8.07 3.83 -9.43
CA ASP A 162 -8.52 4.80 -10.42
C ASP A 162 -9.81 5.53 -9.97
N VAL A 163 -9.89 5.88 -8.67
CA VAL A 163 -11.02 6.58 -8.07
C VAL A 163 -10.60 7.99 -7.70
N GLU A 164 -11.36 8.97 -8.18
CA GLU A 164 -11.23 10.37 -7.82
C GLU A 164 -12.50 10.82 -7.10
N ILE A 165 -12.38 11.27 -5.86
CA ILE A 165 -13.50 11.77 -5.03
C ILE A 165 -13.16 13.20 -4.64
N ALA A 166 -14.02 14.14 -4.97
CA ALA A 166 -13.88 15.55 -4.58
C ALA A 166 -14.27 15.76 -3.11
N ASP A 167 -14.28 17.02 -2.66
CA ASP A 167 -14.50 17.35 -1.25
C ASP A 167 -15.95 17.11 -0.79
N ASN A 168 -16.11 16.94 0.52
CA ASN A 168 -17.40 16.82 1.21
C ASN A 168 -18.25 15.61 0.77
N CYS A 169 -17.63 14.57 0.24
CA CYS A 169 -18.32 13.36 -0.22
C CYS A 169 -18.46 12.31 0.88
N LYS A 170 -19.49 11.46 0.75
CA LYS A 170 -19.68 10.30 1.61
C LYS A 170 -19.76 9.02 0.79
N ILE A 171 -18.83 8.11 1.04
CA ILE A 171 -18.83 6.74 0.55
C ILE A 171 -18.99 5.83 1.77
N GLY A 172 -20.20 5.34 1.98
CA GLY A 172 -20.57 4.73 3.25
C GLY A 172 -20.39 3.21 3.30
N ASN A 173 -21.22 2.61 4.13
CA ASN A 173 -21.11 1.21 4.53
C ASN A 173 -21.38 0.24 3.36
N PHE A 174 -20.44 -0.70 3.14
CA PHE A 174 -20.49 -1.71 2.06
C PHE A 174 -20.65 -1.09 0.65
N VAL A 175 -20.03 0.04 0.41
CA VAL A 175 -19.98 0.64 -0.92
C VAL A 175 -18.66 0.27 -1.58
N GLU A 176 -18.75 -0.31 -2.77
CA GLU A 176 -17.60 -0.57 -3.63
C GLU A 176 -17.54 0.49 -4.72
N VAL A 177 -16.36 1.10 -4.91
CA VAL A 177 -16.09 2.09 -5.95
C VAL A 177 -14.89 1.67 -6.77
N LYS A 178 -15.01 1.74 -8.10
CA LYS A 178 -13.93 1.38 -9.03
C LYS A 178 -13.97 2.24 -10.30
N LYS A 179 -12.82 2.80 -10.70
CA LYS A 179 -12.71 3.61 -11.94
C LYS A 179 -13.82 4.63 -12.05
N ALA A 180 -13.92 5.50 -11.04
CA ALA A 180 -15.00 6.45 -10.91
C ALA A 180 -14.47 7.84 -10.58
N LYS A 181 -15.17 8.86 -11.12
CA LYS A 181 -15.02 10.25 -10.70
C LYS A 181 -16.29 10.70 -10.00
N ILE A 182 -16.15 11.20 -8.79
CA ILE A 182 -17.26 11.62 -7.92
C ILE A 182 -16.99 13.05 -7.50
N ASP A 183 -17.87 13.96 -7.89
CA ASP A 183 -17.72 15.37 -7.62
C ASP A 183 -18.35 15.77 -6.27
N HIS A 184 -18.16 17.02 -5.88
CA HIS A 184 -18.41 17.57 -4.54
C HIS A 184 -19.79 17.27 -3.97
N ASN A 185 -19.86 17.13 -2.65
CA ASN A 185 -21.11 16.98 -1.89
C ASN A 185 -21.96 15.76 -2.28
N THR A 186 -21.36 14.77 -2.92
CA THR A 186 -22.07 13.56 -3.39
C THR A 186 -22.06 12.47 -2.32
N ASN A 187 -23.19 11.80 -2.17
CA ASN A 187 -23.41 10.77 -1.17
C ASN A 187 -23.78 9.41 -1.79
N ALA A 188 -23.03 8.38 -1.47
CA ALA A 188 -23.35 6.96 -1.68
C ALA A 188 -23.25 6.25 -0.33
N GLY A 189 -24.34 6.25 0.44
CA GLY A 189 -24.32 5.91 1.85
C GLY A 189 -24.24 4.42 2.16
N HIS A 190 -24.75 3.53 1.31
CA HIS A 190 -24.98 2.14 1.67
C HIS A 190 -25.02 1.20 0.47
N LEU A 191 -24.39 -0.01 0.61
CA LEU A 191 -24.67 -1.21 -0.16
C LEU A 191 -24.69 -1.01 -1.69
N SER A 192 -23.79 -0.22 -2.25
CA SER A 192 -23.83 0.14 -3.68
C SER A 192 -22.57 -0.30 -4.40
N TYR A 193 -22.70 -0.63 -5.69
CA TYR A 193 -21.56 -0.81 -6.59
C TYR A 193 -21.51 0.35 -7.58
N ILE A 194 -20.41 1.08 -7.57
CA ILE A 194 -20.17 2.29 -8.38
C ILE A 194 -18.91 2.03 -9.22
N GLY A 195 -19.11 1.55 -10.43
CA GLY A 195 -18.02 1.16 -11.32
C GLY A 195 -18.11 1.84 -12.69
N ASP A 196 -16.95 2.24 -13.22
CA ASP A 196 -16.82 2.89 -14.55
C ASP A 196 -17.83 4.05 -14.72
N CYS A 197 -17.79 5.07 -13.83
CA CYS A 197 -18.78 6.14 -13.83
C CYS A 197 -18.19 7.54 -13.60
N GLU A 198 -18.94 8.53 -14.04
CA GLU A 198 -18.74 9.95 -13.72
C GLU A 198 -19.99 10.48 -13.03
N ILE A 199 -19.81 11.01 -11.82
CA ILE A 199 -20.90 11.48 -10.96
C ILE A 199 -20.65 12.94 -10.63
N GLY A 200 -21.60 13.79 -10.96
CA GLY A 200 -21.57 15.22 -10.69
C GLY A 200 -21.73 15.57 -9.22
N SER A 201 -21.83 16.86 -8.96
CA SER A 201 -21.97 17.42 -7.61
C SER A 201 -23.39 17.27 -7.06
N ASN A 202 -23.52 17.21 -5.73
CA ASN A 202 -24.78 17.14 -5.00
C ASN A 202 -25.65 15.90 -5.34
N VAL A 203 -25.05 14.85 -5.85
CA VAL A 203 -25.76 13.61 -6.21
C VAL A 203 -26.02 12.78 -4.96
N ASN A 204 -27.20 12.19 -4.88
CA ASN A 204 -27.51 11.21 -3.83
C ASN A 204 -27.81 9.85 -4.44
N ILE A 205 -27.03 8.85 -4.05
CA ILE A 205 -27.18 7.46 -4.50
C ILE A 205 -27.86 6.65 -3.39
N GLY A 206 -29.05 6.16 -3.68
CA GLY A 206 -29.82 5.31 -2.78
C GLY A 206 -29.18 3.96 -2.54
N ALA A 207 -29.48 3.37 -1.40
CA ALA A 207 -28.94 2.06 -1.00
C ALA A 207 -29.27 0.98 -2.04
N GLY A 208 -28.31 0.07 -2.31
CA GLY A 208 -28.50 -1.01 -3.26
C GLY A 208 -28.39 -0.61 -4.73
N THR A 209 -27.95 0.60 -5.04
CA THR A 209 -27.74 1.04 -6.42
C THR A 209 -26.55 0.34 -7.06
N ILE A 210 -26.74 -0.12 -8.30
CA ILE A 210 -25.72 -0.80 -9.09
C ILE A 210 -25.51 -0.06 -10.41
N THR A 211 -24.28 0.34 -10.72
CA THR A 211 -23.88 0.68 -12.09
C THR A 211 -23.54 -0.59 -12.83
N ALA A 212 -24.45 -1.11 -13.67
CA ALA A 212 -24.25 -2.31 -14.45
C ALA A 212 -23.36 -2.01 -15.67
N ASN A 213 -22.06 -1.92 -15.43
CA ASN A 213 -21.06 -1.44 -16.38
C ASN A 213 -20.52 -2.49 -17.37
N TYR A 214 -20.84 -3.76 -17.20
CA TYR A 214 -20.33 -4.86 -18.02
C TYR A 214 -21.44 -5.58 -18.77
N ASN A 215 -21.33 -5.65 -20.10
CA ASN A 215 -22.23 -6.43 -20.92
C ASN A 215 -21.63 -7.84 -21.16
N PRO A 216 -22.22 -8.91 -20.62
CA PRO A 216 -21.66 -10.25 -20.72
C PRO A 216 -21.71 -10.85 -22.14
N LEU A 217 -22.59 -10.35 -23.01
CA LEU A 217 -22.72 -10.83 -24.40
C LEU A 217 -21.61 -10.25 -25.28
N THR A 218 -21.38 -8.94 -25.19
CA THR A 218 -20.36 -8.24 -25.98
C THR A 218 -18.98 -8.20 -25.31
N LYS A 219 -18.90 -8.53 -24.01
CA LYS A 219 -17.70 -8.42 -23.17
C LYS A 219 -17.14 -6.98 -23.08
N VAL A 220 -17.98 -5.98 -23.37
CA VAL A 220 -17.61 -4.57 -23.33
C VAL A 220 -18.05 -3.95 -22.00
N LYS A 221 -17.22 -3.06 -21.47
CA LYS A 221 -17.56 -2.16 -20.37
C LYS A 221 -17.96 -0.81 -20.91
N SER A 222 -19.01 -0.26 -20.33
CA SER A 222 -19.56 1.05 -20.68
C SER A 222 -19.68 1.92 -19.44
N LYS A 223 -19.75 3.22 -19.63
CA LYS A 223 -19.77 4.21 -18.57
C LYS A 223 -21.18 4.62 -18.20
N THR A 224 -21.41 4.89 -16.91
CA THR A 224 -22.58 5.58 -16.38
C THR A 224 -22.21 7.04 -16.10
N VAL A 225 -23.04 7.97 -16.50
CA VAL A 225 -22.90 9.41 -16.21
C VAL A 225 -24.10 9.90 -15.44
N LEU A 226 -23.86 10.46 -14.26
CA LEU A 226 -24.89 11.17 -13.48
C LEU A 226 -24.51 12.65 -13.44
N LYS A 227 -25.36 13.51 -13.95
CA LYS A 227 -25.13 14.98 -13.89
C LYS A 227 -25.34 15.50 -12.47
N ASN A 228 -25.20 16.81 -12.28
CA ASN A 228 -25.37 17.43 -10.96
C ASN A 228 -26.82 17.27 -10.44
N ASP A 229 -26.97 17.32 -9.13
CA ASP A 229 -28.25 17.35 -8.42
C ASP A 229 -29.14 16.11 -8.64
N VAL A 230 -28.63 15.03 -9.24
CA VAL A 230 -29.37 13.79 -9.48
C VAL A 230 -29.64 13.06 -8.15
N LYS A 231 -30.86 12.53 -8.02
CA LYS A 231 -31.27 11.68 -6.89
C LYS A 231 -31.66 10.30 -7.40
N ILE A 232 -30.89 9.29 -7.02
CA ILE A 232 -31.15 7.89 -7.38
C ILE A 232 -31.84 7.21 -6.19
N GLY A 233 -33.02 6.65 -6.43
CA GLY A 233 -33.76 5.87 -5.44
C GLY A 233 -33.07 4.53 -5.14
N SER A 234 -33.38 3.96 -3.98
CA SER A 234 -32.80 2.69 -3.54
C SER A 234 -33.12 1.53 -4.49
N ASN A 235 -32.20 0.56 -4.57
CA ASN A 235 -32.31 -0.63 -5.42
C ASN A 235 -32.47 -0.32 -6.93
N THR A 236 -31.90 0.78 -7.37
CA THR A 236 -31.88 1.14 -8.80
C THR A 236 -30.72 0.47 -9.52
N VAL A 237 -30.96 -0.04 -10.71
CA VAL A 237 -29.94 -0.54 -11.62
C VAL A 237 -29.78 0.42 -12.79
N LEU A 238 -28.56 0.93 -12.97
CA LEU A 238 -28.18 1.81 -14.08
C LEU A 238 -27.42 0.97 -15.09
N VAL A 239 -28.06 0.63 -16.22
CA VAL A 239 -27.47 -0.24 -17.26
C VAL A 239 -26.68 0.62 -18.23
N ALA A 240 -25.36 0.57 -18.11
CA ALA A 240 -24.47 1.35 -18.97
C ALA A 240 -24.41 0.83 -20.43
N PRO A 241 -24.27 1.71 -21.45
CA PRO A 241 -24.05 3.16 -21.29
C PRO A 241 -25.35 3.89 -20.95
N VAL A 242 -25.33 4.74 -19.93
CA VAL A 242 -26.49 5.53 -19.52
C VAL A 242 -26.05 6.90 -19.00
N GLU A 243 -26.79 7.92 -19.34
CA GLU A 243 -26.62 9.27 -18.83
C GLU A 243 -27.92 9.77 -18.19
N VAL A 244 -27.83 10.26 -16.95
CA VAL A 244 -28.97 10.80 -16.20
C VAL A 244 -28.78 12.30 -16.08
N GLU A 245 -29.74 13.04 -16.62
CA GLU A 245 -29.69 14.51 -16.71
C GLU A 245 -29.81 15.19 -15.35
N GLU A 246 -29.31 16.43 -15.32
CA GLU A 246 -29.24 17.26 -14.11
C GLU A 246 -30.60 17.39 -13.42
N GLY A 247 -30.62 17.33 -12.10
CA GLY A 247 -31.83 17.48 -11.29
C GLY A 247 -32.81 16.32 -11.36
N THR A 248 -32.50 15.25 -12.10
CA THR A 248 -33.40 14.10 -12.26
C THR A 248 -33.57 13.34 -10.95
N ASN A 249 -34.80 12.95 -10.65
CA ASN A 249 -35.17 12.07 -9.56
C ASN A 249 -35.59 10.69 -10.12
N VAL A 250 -34.84 9.66 -9.82
CA VAL A 250 -35.12 8.26 -10.19
C VAL A 250 -35.82 7.56 -9.04
N GLY A 251 -36.96 6.95 -9.28
CA GLY A 251 -37.71 6.19 -8.28
C GLY A 251 -36.99 4.96 -7.80
N ALA A 252 -37.22 4.51 -6.56
CA ALA A 252 -36.65 3.30 -6.03
C ALA A 252 -37.10 2.06 -6.84
N GLY A 253 -36.19 1.08 -6.98
CA GLY A 253 -36.45 -0.15 -7.73
C GLY A 253 -36.44 -0.01 -9.26
N SER A 254 -36.01 1.13 -9.79
CA SER A 254 -35.97 1.38 -11.23
C SER A 254 -34.82 0.62 -11.93
N VAL A 255 -35.04 0.28 -13.18
CA VAL A 255 -34.01 -0.12 -14.12
C VAL A 255 -33.94 0.93 -15.23
N ILE A 256 -32.82 1.60 -15.34
CA ILE A 256 -32.58 2.69 -16.30
C ILE A 256 -31.60 2.18 -17.36
N THR A 257 -31.97 2.32 -18.64
CA THR A 257 -31.22 1.86 -19.81
C THR A 257 -30.95 2.97 -20.78
#